data_82a26388a31c84d0f2bb138a95a9f1e2
#
_entry.id   82a26388a31c84d0f2bb138a95a9f1e2
#
_cell.length_a   1.000
_cell.length_b   1.000
_cell.length_c   1.000
_cell.angle_alpha   90.00
_cell.angle_beta   90.00
_cell.angle_gamma   90.00
#
_symmetry.space_group_name_H-M   'P 1'
#
loop_
_entity.id
_entity.type
_entity.pdbx_description
1 polymer ?
#
loop_
_entity_poly.entity_id
_entity_poly.type
_entity_poly.pdbx_seq_one_letter_code
_entity_poly.pdbx_strand_id
1 'polypeptide(L)'
;LVGSEMCIRDSLNIDVTVIRNGWHGDTSKMFMVGKTQPHNERLVKVTQECLYKAIEVVKPGAYMGDIGAVIQEHASKNHYSVVEDYCGHGIGQVYHEDPQVLHYGKAGTGLRMEEGLCFTIEPMINQGTKYTKILRDGWTVETQDGRNSAQWEHTLAVTSGGVEVLTQRNDESF
;
A
#
# COMPACT_ATOMS: atom_id res chain seq x y z
N LEU A 1 -6.91 12.13 -7.10
CA LEU A 1 -5.47 12.31 -7.33
C LEU A 1 -5.15 13.78 -7.56
N VAL A 2 -4.79 14.49 -6.51
CA VAL A 2 -4.22 15.82 -6.65
C VAL A 2 -2.92 15.81 -5.86
N GLY A 3 -1.86 15.32 -6.50
CA GLY A 3 -0.51 15.62 -6.05
C GLY A 3 -0.21 17.10 -6.28
N SER A 4 0.74 17.68 -5.55
CA SER A 4 1.31 18.96 -5.92
C SER A 4 1.80 18.91 -7.38
N GLU A 5 1.82 20.04 -8.12
CA GLU A 5 2.30 20.09 -9.51
C GLU A 5 3.67 19.41 -9.69
N MET A 6 4.50 19.34 -8.65
CA MET A 6 5.77 18.63 -8.65
C MET A 6 5.61 17.10 -8.71
N CYS A 7 4.61 16.52 -8.03
CA CYS A 7 4.38 15.06 -8.06
C CYS A 7 3.81 14.62 -9.42
N ILE A 8 2.90 15.38 -9.99
CA ILE A 8 2.31 15.09 -11.31
C ILE A 8 3.36 15.15 -12.43
N ARG A 9 4.41 15.94 -12.26
CA ARG A 9 5.47 16.10 -13.27
C ARG A 9 6.44 14.93 -13.32
N ASP A 10 6.74 14.30 -12.17
CA ASP A 10 7.83 13.34 -12.02
C ASP A 10 7.31 11.90 -11.80
N SER A 11 6.17 11.73 -11.14
CA SER A 11 5.57 10.43 -10.89
C SER A 11 4.06 10.55 -10.67
N LEU A 12 3.34 9.50 -10.96
CA LEU A 12 1.89 9.40 -10.85
C LEU A 12 1.53 8.06 -10.23
N ASN A 13 0.63 8.04 -9.24
CA ASN A 13 -0.07 6.83 -8.81
C ASN A 13 -1.38 6.74 -9.60
N ILE A 14 -1.68 5.56 -10.10
CA ILE A 14 -3.00 5.20 -10.65
C ILE A 14 -3.55 4.09 -9.79
N ASP A 15 -4.67 4.37 -9.15
CA ASP A 15 -5.40 3.48 -8.27
C ASP A 15 -6.75 3.15 -8.91
N VAL A 16 -7.05 1.86 -9.07
CA VAL A 16 -8.19 1.40 -9.84
C VAL A 16 -8.89 0.24 -9.16
N THR A 17 -10.15 0.45 -8.81
CA THR A 17 -11.05 -0.61 -8.39
C THR A 17 -11.92 -1.06 -9.54
N VAL A 18 -12.05 -2.36 -9.73
CA VAL A 18 -12.97 -2.97 -10.71
C VAL A 18 -13.97 -3.88 -10.03
N ILE A 19 -15.16 -3.98 -10.63
CA ILE A 19 -16.21 -4.92 -10.19
C ILE A 19 -16.46 -5.91 -11.31
N ARG A 20 -16.36 -7.20 -11.01
CA ARG A 20 -16.69 -8.27 -11.94
C ARG A 20 -17.60 -9.30 -11.25
N ASN A 21 -18.80 -9.50 -11.80
CA ASN A 21 -19.78 -10.45 -11.23
C ASN A 21 -20.11 -10.20 -9.76
N GLY A 22 -20.10 -8.93 -9.31
CA GLY A 22 -20.36 -8.54 -7.93
C GLY A 22 -19.17 -8.66 -6.98
N TRP A 23 -17.98 -8.96 -7.48
CA TRP A 23 -16.72 -9.00 -6.71
C TRP A 23 -15.82 -7.84 -7.08
N HIS A 24 -15.21 -7.23 -6.06
CA HIS A 24 -14.25 -6.14 -6.22
C HIS A 24 -12.81 -6.67 -6.31
N GLY A 25 -11.99 -5.98 -7.08
CA GLY A 25 -10.55 -6.13 -7.08
C GLY A 25 -9.92 -4.75 -7.16
N ASP A 26 -8.94 -4.49 -6.32
CA ASP A 26 -8.33 -3.18 -6.13
C ASP A 26 -6.81 -3.25 -6.30
N THR A 27 -6.25 -2.26 -6.98
CA THR A 27 -4.80 -2.22 -7.21
C THR A 27 -4.32 -0.84 -7.59
N SER A 28 -3.17 -0.44 -7.07
CA SER A 28 -2.51 0.78 -7.50
C SER A 28 -1.07 0.55 -7.96
N LYS A 29 -0.61 1.41 -8.86
CA LYS A 29 0.75 1.38 -9.41
C LYS A 29 1.30 2.78 -9.57
N MET A 30 2.58 2.94 -9.24
CA MET A 30 3.34 4.16 -9.54
C MET A 30 3.88 4.12 -10.95
N PHE A 31 3.79 5.26 -11.64
CA PHE A 31 4.36 5.50 -12.97
C PHE A 31 5.34 6.66 -12.89
N MET A 32 6.51 6.47 -13.49
CA MET A 32 7.47 7.54 -13.69
C MET A 32 7.11 8.33 -14.95
N VAL A 33 7.08 9.67 -14.86
CA VAL A 33 6.73 10.54 -15.97
C VAL A 33 7.95 11.33 -16.43
N GLY A 34 8.47 11.00 -17.59
CA GLY A 34 9.65 11.64 -18.13
C GLY A 34 10.92 11.36 -17.33
N LYS A 35 11.75 12.39 -17.12
CA LYS A 35 12.99 12.27 -16.35
C LYS A 35 12.72 12.55 -14.87
N THR A 36 12.61 11.51 -14.09
CA THR A 36 12.38 11.58 -12.65
C THR A 36 13.68 11.87 -11.87
N GLN A 37 13.56 12.54 -10.74
CA GLN A 37 14.70 12.76 -9.85
C GLN A 37 15.09 11.46 -9.12
N PRO A 38 16.38 11.16 -8.91
CA PRO A 38 16.83 9.90 -8.28
C PRO A 38 16.22 9.63 -6.91
N HIS A 39 15.95 10.68 -6.11
CA HIS A 39 15.31 10.52 -4.80
C HIS A 39 13.84 10.11 -4.90
N ASN A 40 13.13 10.48 -5.97
CA ASN A 40 11.76 10.06 -6.23
C ASN A 40 11.71 8.62 -6.77
N GLU A 41 12.62 8.27 -7.68
CA GLU A 41 12.78 6.88 -8.13
C GLU A 41 13.04 5.94 -6.95
N ARG A 42 13.92 6.36 -6.03
CA ARG A 42 14.20 5.60 -4.82
C ARG A 42 12.96 5.47 -3.92
N LEU A 43 12.18 6.53 -3.73
CA LEU A 43 10.94 6.47 -2.95
C LEU A 43 9.97 5.45 -3.53
N VAL A 44 9.70 5.53 -4.83
CA VAL A 44 8.77 4.63 -5.53
C VAL A 44 9.24 3.18 -5.42
N LYS A 45 10.54 2.92 -5.60
CA LYS A 45 11.12 1.59 -5.45
C LYS A 45 11.00 1.04 -4.02
N VAL A 46 11.34 1.83 -3.01
CA VAL A 46 11.26 1.40 -1.60
C VAL A 46 9.81 1.15 -1.20
N THR A 47 8.86 1.94 -1.71
CA THR A 47 7.42 1.71 -1.47
C THR A 47 6.95 0.37 -2.07
N GLN A 48 7.41 0.05 -3.29
CA GLN A 48 7.15 -1.26 -3.90
C GLN A 48 7.77 -2.39 -3.09
N GLU A 49 9.01 -2.23 -2.63
CA GLU A 49 9.68 -3.19 -1.77
C GLU A 49 8.94 -3.39 -0.43
N CYS A 50 8.34 -2.33 0.14
CA CYS A 50 7.48 -2.44 1.32
C CYS A 50 6.28 -3.35 1.06
N LEU A 51 5.59 -3.15 -0.06
CA LEU A 51 4.47 -4.00 -0.47
C LEU A 51 4.92 -5.46 -0.65
N TYR A 52 5.99 -5.71 -1.39
CA TYR A 52 6.45 -7.07 -1.69
C TYR A 52 6.88 -7.83 -0.43
N LYS A 53 7.61 -7.18 0.46
CA LYS A 53 7.97 -7.76 1.77
C LYS A 53 6.75 -8.04 2.65
N ALA A 54 5.71 -7.22 2.54
CA ALA A 54 4.46 -7.46 3.24
C ALA A 54 3.72 -8.67 2.67
N ILE A 55 3.74 -8.87 1.35
CA ILE A 55 3.16 -10.06 0.69
C ILE A 55 3.87 -11.34 1.16
N GLU A 56 5.19 -11.34 1.29
CA GLU A 56 5.99 -12.50 1.72
C GLU A 56 5.60 -13.04 3.12
N VAL A 57 5.07 -12.20 4.00
CA VAL A 57 4.68 -12.63 5.35
C VAL A 57 3.23 -13.14 5.42
N VAL A 58 2.44 -12.99 4.36
CA VAL A 58 1.04 -13.42 4.31
C VAL A 58 0.95 -14.94 4.15
N LYS A 59 0.39 -15.60 5.15
CA LYS A 59 0.14 -17.05 5.16
C LYS A 59 -0.84 -17.42 6.26
N PRO A 60 -1.48 -18.59 6.18
CA PRO A 60 -2.30 -19.07 7.27
C PRO A 60 -1.52 -19.12 8.60
N GLY A 61 -2.11 -18.56 9.63
CA GLY A 61 -1.53 -18.53 10.98
C GLY A 61 -0.63 -17.33 11.29
N ALA A 62 -0.21 -16.53 10.29
CA ALA A 62 0.42 -15.24 10.53
C ALA A 62 -0.58 -14.21 11.06
N TYR A 63 -0.12 -13.06 11.51
CA TYR A 63 -0.97 -12.01 12.07
C TYR A 63 -0.96 -10.76 11.17
N MET A 64 -2.07 -9.99 11.17
CA MET A 64 -2.13 -8.73 10.42
C MET A 64 -1.04 -7.74 10.83
N GLY A 65 -0.64 -7.74 12.10
CA GLY A 65 0.47 -6.92 12.59
C GLY A 65 1.85 -7.27 12.01
N ASP A 66 2.01 -8.48 11.43
CA ASP A 66 3.26 -8.86 10.76
C ASP A 66 3.45 -8.03 9.48
N ILE A 67 2.36 -7.75 8.75
CA ILE A 67 2.34 -6.86 7.57
C ILE A 67 2.85 -5.48 7.95
N GLY A 68 2.20 -4.85 8.94
CA GLY A 68 2.58 -3.50 9.38
C GLY A 68 4.00 -3.41 9.91
N ALA A 69 4.44 -4.42 10.66
CA ALA A 69 5.80 -4.45 11.23
C ALA A 69 6.88 -4.48 10.13
N VAL A 70 6.73 -5.32 9.12
CA VAL A 70 7.73 -5.44 8.04
C VAL A 70 7.77 -4.20 7.14
N ILE A 71 6.61 -3.60 6.85
CA ILE A 71 6.52 -2.33 6.10
C ILE A 71 7.23 -1.21 6.87
N GLN A 72 6.88 -1.02 8.14
CA GLN A 72 7.46 0.03 8.98
C GLN A 72 8.96 -0.13 9.16
N GLU A 73 9.43 -1.36 9.37
CA GLU A 73 10.86 -1.66 9.48
C GLU A 73 11.60 -1.31 8.19
N HIS A 74 11.08 -1.74 7.03
CA HIS A 74 11.74 -1.47 5.74
C HIS A 74 11.75 0.01 5.39
N ALA A 75 10.64 0.71 5.57
CA ALA A 75 10.55 2.16 5.36
C ALA A 75 11.54 2.91 6.25
N SER A 76 11.58 2.59 7.55
CA SER A 76 12.48 3.23 8.53
C SER A 76 13.95 3.01 8.21
N LYS A 77 14.35 1.79 7.82
CA LYS A 77 15.71 1.48 7.36
C LYS A 77 16.15 2.32 6.15
N ASN A 78 15.19 2.75 5.35
CA ASN A 78 15.40 3.61 4.19
C ASN A 78 15.22 5.10 4.48
N HIS A 79 15.03 5.47 5.77
CA HIS A 79 14.79 6.85 6.23
C HIS A 79 13.51 7.48 5.70
N TYR A 80 12.47 6.66 5.51
CA TYR A 80 11.13 7.06 5.13
C TYR A 80 10.14 6.81 6.28
N SER A 81 8.96 7.41 6.18
CA SER A 81 7.88 7.26 7.15
C SER A 81 6.66 6.61 6.51
N VAL A 82 5.98 5.75 7.28
CA VAL A 82 4.70 5.16 6.87
C VAL A 82 3.57 6.11 7.26
N VAL A 83 2.64 6.37 6.36
CA VAL A 83 1.39 7.09 6.65
C VAL A 83 0.51 6.20 7.52
N GLU A 84 -0.01 6.75 8.63
CA GLU A 84 -0.82 6.02 9.60
C GLU A 84 -2.32 6.37 9.51
N ASP A 85 -2.68 7.40 8.74
CA ASP A 85 -4.07 7.88 8.60
C ASP A 85 -4.92 6.99 7.68
N TYR A 86 -4.28 6.12 6.90
CA TYR A 86 -4.90 5.22 5.92
C TYR A 86 -4.41 3.79 6.12
N CYS A 87 -5.23 2.82 5.69
CA CYS A 87 -4.92 1.40 5.83
C CYS A 87 -5.50 0.62 4.66
N GLY A 88 -5.00 -0.59 4.44
CA GLY A 88 -5.65 -1.57 3.61
C GLY A 88 -6.90 -2.12 4.29
N HIS A 89 -7.69 -2.89 3.56
CA HIS A 89 -9.02 -3.33 3.99
C HIS A 89 -9.35 -4.72 3.46
N GLY A 90 -10.27 -5.40 4.14
CA GLY A 90 -10.94 -6.56 3.58
C GLY A 90 -11.69 -6.16 2.30
N ILE A 91 -11.74 -7.07 1.33
CA ILE A 91 -12.37 -6.82 0.03
C ILE A 91 -13.03 -8.10 -0.49
N GLY A 92 -14.21 -7.94 -1.08
CA GLY A 92 -14.99 -9.05 -1.62
C GLY A 92 -16.18 -8.57 -2.42
N GLN A 93 -17.37 -8.93 -1.99
CA GLN A 93 -18.61 -8.37 -2.54
C GLN A 93 -18.92 -6.96 -2.00
N VAL A 94 -18.28 -6.59 -0.91
CA VAL A 94 -18.25 -5.22 -0.39
C VAL A 94 -16.87 -4.64 -0.68
N TYR A 95 -16.83 -3.37 -1.09
CA TYR A 95 -15.58 -2.71 -1.49
C TYR A 95 -14.62 -2.56 -0.30
N HIS A 96 -15.10 -1.99 0.79
CA HIS A 96 -14.35 -1.86 2.04
C HIS A 96 -15.06 -2.64 3.13
N GLU A 97 -14.42 -3.68 3.64
CA GLU A 97 -14.93 -4.48 4.74
C GLU A 97 -13.81 -4.84 5.72
N ASP A 98 -14.15 -5.40 6.87
CA ASP A 98 -13.14 -5.92 7.81
C ASP A 98 -12.32 -7.07 7.17
N PRO A 99 -11.04 -7.20 7.55
CA PRO A 99 -10.33 -6.43 8.57
C PRO A 99 -9.66 -5.18 8.03
N GLN A 100 -9.34 -4.21 8.92
CA GLN A 100 -8.37 -3.17 8.63
C GLN A 100 -6.96 -3.77 8.58
N VAL A 101 -6.18 -3.40 7.56
CA VAL A 101 -4.80 -3.84 7.35
C VAL A 101 -3.85 -2.67 7.57
N LEU A 102 -3.39 -2.49 8.80
CA LEU A 102 -2.47 -1.40 9.13
C LEU A 102 -1.09 -1.64 8.53
N HIS A 103 -0.48 -0.59 7.99
CA HIS A 103 0.85 -0.62 7.39
C HIS A 103 1.97 -0.31 8.40
N TYR A 104 1.64 -0.31 9.68
CA TYR A 104 2.53 -0.08 10.82
C TYR A 104 2.08 -0.95 12.00
N GLY A 105 2.94 -1.10 13.02
CA GLY A 105 2.57 -1.82 14.22
C GLY A 105 3.61 -2.85 14.66
N LYS A 106 3.14 -3.88 15.35
CA LYS A 106 3.98 -4.88 16.01
C LYS A 106 3.69 -6.27 15.47
N ALA A 107 4.75 -7.00 15.11
CA ALA A 107 4.65 -8.40 14.70
C ALA A 107 3.98 -9.27 15.78
N GLY A 108 3.23 -10.29 15.33
CA GLY A 108 2.52 -11.23 16.19
C GLY A 108 1.28 -10.66 16.87
N THR A 109 0.72 -9.55 16.35
CA THR A 109 -0.49 -8.91 16.91
C THR A 109 -1.60 -8.75 15.87
N GLY A 110 -2.81 -8.45 16.33
CA GLY A 110 -3.97 -8.26 15.48
C GLY A 110 -4.67 -9.55 15.11
N LEU A 111 -5.49 -9.52 14.05
CA LEU A 111 -6.23 -10.68 13.56
C LEU A 111 -5.24 -11.73 13.02
N ARG A 112 -5.51 -12.99 13.32
CA ARG A 112 -4.79 -14.12 12.74
C ARG A 112 -5.34 -14.41 11.34
N MET A 113 -4.45 -14.55 10.37
CA MET A 113 -4.82 -14.84 8.98
C MET A 113 -5.31 -16.29 8.85
N GLU A 114 -6.42 -16.45 8.16
CA GLU A 114 -7.03 -17.75 7.87
C GLU A 114 -7.22 -17.92 6.36
N GLU A 115 -7.24 -19.14 5.89
CA GLU A 115 -7.51 -19.46 4.49
C GLU A 115 -8.88 -18.89 4.06
N GLY A 116 -8.93 -18.29 2.87
CA GLY A 116 -10.11 -17.64 2.30
C GLY A 116 -10.23 -16.16 2.63
N LEU A 117 -9.40 -15.61 3.51
CA LEU A 117 -9.37 -14.18 3.77
C LEU A 117 -8.83 -13.42 2.56
N CYS A 118 -9.58 -12.40 2.09
CA CYS A 118 -9.18 -11.49 1.01
C CYS A 118 -9.07 -10.07 1.54
N PHE A 119 -7.99 -9.37 1.18
CA PHE A 119 -7.73 -8.00 1.64
C PHE A 119 -6.72 -7.29 0.75
N THR A 120 -6.63 -5.96 0.88
CA THR A 120 -5.61 -5.15 0.22
C THR A 120 -4.41 -4.91 1.12
N ILE A 121 -3.22 -4.78 0.52
CA ILE A 121 -2.05 -4.17 1.13
C ILE A 121 -1.65 -3.00 0.23
N GLU A 122 -1.63 -1.78 0.78
CA GLU A 122 -1.53 -0.54 0.03
C GLU A 122 -0.68 0.53 0.74
N PRO A 123 0.56 0.24 1.11
CA PRO A 123 1.37 1.16 1.91
C PRO A 123 1.60 2.48 1.21
N MET A 124 1.31 3.58 1.92
CA MET A 124 1.69 4.94 1.58
C MET A 124 2.96 5.32 2.33
N ILE A 125 4.02 5.64 1.60
CA ILE A 125 5.35 5.94 2.15
C ILE A 125 5.75 7.37 1.83
N ASN A 126 6.10 8.15 2.86
CA ASN A 126 6.51 9.54 2.76
C ASN A 126 8.02 9.70 2.84
N GLN A 127 8.58 10.61 2.04
CA GLN A 127 9.99 11.01 2.13
C GLN A 127 10.33 11.76 3.43
N GLY A 128 9.34 12.34 4.07
CA GLY A 128 9.47 13.14 5.28
C GLY A 128 8.70 12.57 6.45
N THR A 129 7.89 13.39 7.09
CA THR A 129 7.08 12.98 8.24
C THR A 129 5.90 12.12 7.82
N LYS A 130 5.37 11.33 8.73
CA LYS A 130 4.20 10.48 8.51
C LYS A 130 2.88 11.23 8.41
N TYR A 131 2.86 12.50 8.78
CA TYR A 131 1.65 13.28 8.93
C TYR A 131 1.10 13.76 7.59
N THR A 132 -0.22 13.76 7.49
CA THR A 132 -0.98 14.27 6.35
C THR A 132 -1.84 15.47 6.75
N LYS A 133 -2.38 16.15 5.77
CA LYS A 133 -3.38 17.20 5.95
C LYS A 133 -4.40 17.14 4.82
N ILE A 134 -5.67 17.34 5.17
CA ILE A 134 -6.77 17.45 4.19
C ILE A 134 -6.90 18.94 3.82
N LEU A 135 -6.98 19.22 2.52
CA LEU A 135 -7.14 20.57 2.02
C LEU A 135 -8.59 21.09 2.21
N ARG A 136 -8.81 22.38 1.88
CA ARG A 136 -10.11 23.06 2.06
C ARG A 136 -11.25 22.45 1.22
N ASP A 137 -10.95 21.70 0.18
CA ASP A 137 -11.94 20.97 -0.63
C ASP A 137 -12.53 19.74 0.09
N GLY A 138 -11.98 19.38 1.26
CA GLY A 138 -12.41 18.23 2.07
C GLY A 138 -12.05 16.88 1.49
N TRP A 139 -11.27 16.84 0.40
CA TRP A 139 -10.92 15.64 -0.35
C TRP A 139 -9.42 15.47 -0.58
N THR A 140 -8.74 16.50 -1.07
CA THR A 140 -7.31 16.43 -1.38
C THR A 140 -6.49 16.26 -0.12
N VAL A 141 -5.61 15.26 -0.13
CA VAL A 141 -4.67 14.96 0.95
C VAL A 141 -3.26 15.26 0.49
N GLU A 142 -2.52 16.02 1.29
CA GLU A 142 -1.10 16.30 1.08
C GLU A 142 -0.28 15.85 2.27
N THR A 143 1.00 15.57 2.05
CA THR A 143 1.97 15.45 3.16
C THR A 143 2.08 16.78 3.89
N GLN A 144 2.13 16.73 5.22
CA GLN A 144 2.15 17.97 6.02
C GLN A 144 3.40 18.82 5.76
N ASP A 145 4.51 18.18 5.44
CA ASP A 145 5.80 18.84 5.18
C ASP A 145 6.05 19.15 3.69
N GLY A 146 5.11 18.83 2.79
CA GLY A 146 5.19 19.09 1.36
C GLY A 146 6.20 18.21 0.61
N ARG A 147 6.73 17.16 1.24
CA ARG A 147 7.61 16.19 0.57
C ARG A 147 6.80 15.13 -0.16
N ASN A 148 7.45 14.40 -1.06
CA ASN A 148 6.77 13.42 -1.90
C ASN A 148 6.32 12.19 -1.10
N SER A 149 5.23 11.58 -1.59
CA SER A 149 4.68 10.30 -1.13
C SER A 149 4.56 9.34 -2.30
N ALA A 150 4.58 8.04 -2.05
CA ALA A 150 4.30 7.01 -3.03
C ALA A 150 3.42 5.93 -2.42
N GLN A 151 2.63 5.26 -3.27
CA GLN A 151 1.75 4.15 -2.90
C GLN A 151 1.86 3.03 -3.94
N TRP A 152 1.81 1.80 -3.48
CA TRP A 152 1.61 0.60 -4.30
C TRP A 152 0.57 -0.27 -3.64
N GLU A 153 -0.19 -1.01 -4.43
CA GLU A 153 -1.26 -1.84 -3.89
C GLU A 153 -1.48 -3.12 -4.68
N HIS A 154 -1.86 -4.16 -3.92
CA HIS A 154 -2.44 -5.39 -4.43
C HIS A 154 -3.59 -5.90 -3.56
N THR A 155 -4.57 -6.51 -4.24
CA THR A 155 -5.53 -7.41 -3.60
C THR A 155 -4.94 -8.81 -3.49
N LEU A 156 -5.07 -9.41 -2.31
CA LEU A 156 -4.49 -10.69 -1.95
C LEU A 156 -5.57 -11.65 -1.45
N ALA A 157 -5.31 -12.95 -1.63
CA ALA A 157 -6.06 -14.01 -0.97
C ALA A 157 -5.12 -14.91 -0.17
N VAL A 158 -5.50 -15.24 1.07
CA VAL A 158 -4.81 -16.24 1.88
C VAL A 158 -5.27 -17.61 1.41
N THR A 159 -4.34 -18.45 0.97
CA THR A 159 -4.61 -19.83 0.52
C THR A 159 -4.01 -20.84 1.49
N SER A 160 -4.38 -22.11 1.35
CA SER A 160 -3.79 -23.19 2.15
C SER A 160 -2.26 -23.30 1.98
N GLY A 161 -1.74 -22.87 0.83
CA GLY A 161 -0.31 -22.89 0.49
C GLY A 161 0.45 -21.60 0.83
N GLY A 162 -0.23 -20.54 1.27
CA GLY A 162 0.39 -19.22 1.53
C GLY A 162 -0.48 -18.07 1.04
N VAL A 163 -0.01 -17.30 0.06
CA VAL A 163 -0.68 -16.13 -0.50
C VAL A 163 -0.85 -16.25 -2.00
N GLU A 164 -1.95 -15.76 -2.52
CA GLU A 164 -2.17 -15.51 -3.94
C GLU A 164 -2.38 -14.01 -4.17
N VAL A 165 -1.65 -13.42 -5.12
CA VAL A 165 -1.79 -12.02 -5.50
C VAL A 165 -2.80 -11.94 -6.65
N LEU A 166 -4.05 -11.56 -6.34
CA LEU A 166 -5.16 -11.59 -7.29
C LEU A 166 -5.03 -10.53 -8.39
N THR A 167 -4.32 -9.45 -8.11
CA THR A 167 -4.08 -8.33 -9.02
C THR A 167 -2.64 -8.27 -9.55
N GLN A 168 -1.93 -9.41 -9.55
CA GLN A 168 -0.57 -9.48 -10.07
C GLN A 168 -0.51 -9.03 -11.54
N ARG A 169 0.45 -8.19 -11.86
CA ARG A 169 0.70 -7.70 -13.21
C ARG A 169 1.75 -8.55 -13.92
N ASN A 170 1.69 -8.59 -15.26
CA ASN A 170 2.59 -9.44 -16.07
C ASN A 170 4.08 -9.04 -15.96
N ASP A 171 4.37 -7.83 -15.52
CA ASP A 171 5.72 -7.27 -15.33
C ASP A 171 6.24 -7.42 -13.89
N GLU A 172 5.54 -8.17 -13.04
CA GLU A 172 5.87 -8.41 -11.63
C GLU A 172 6.16 -9.88 -11.35
N SER A 173 7.11 -10.12 -10.46
CA SER A 173 7.42 -11.44 -9.90
C SER A 173 7.59 -11.33 -8.40
N PHE A 174 7.00 -12.26 -7.66
CA PHE A 174 7.07 -12.38 -6.20
C PHE A 174 7.80 -13.65 -5.81
#